data_f99ec1ba657a8b2ac0f982781c77a334
#
_entry.id   f99ec1ba657a8b2ac0f982781c77a334
#
_cell.length_a   1.000
_cell.length_b   1.000
_cell.length_c   1.000
_cell.angle_alpha   90.00
_cell.angle_beta   90.00
_cell.angle_gamma   90.00
#
_symmetry.space_group_name_H-M   'P 1'
#
loop_
_entity.id
_entity.type
_entity.pdbx_description
1 polymer ?
#
loop_
_entity_poly.entity_id
_entity_poly.type
_entity_poly.pdbx_seq_one_letter_code
_entity_poly.pdbx_strand_id
1 'polypeptide(L)'
;TFQVSTNQGGEPAATATVCLVHTDGREVTRAATGNGPIEAAFNAIRSATGISARLADFSVRSIGAGIDAQGWADVRLDWSALSVHGSGGATDVVFAGASAYLDAMNRLENKSAAQDSPEQPSAAPAGQDVSDPDTAPATPADAPSDPAAGTPSKAMTA
;
A
#
# COMPACT_ATOMS: atom_id res chain seq x y z
N THR A 1 -20.51 6.94 5.18
CA THR A 1 -20.71 7.29 6.62
C THR A 1 -20.16 6.18 7.49
N PHE A 2 -19.54 6.56 8.59
CA PHE A 2 -18.93 5.64 9.55
C PHE A 2 -19.44 5.97 10.96
N GLN A 3 -19.90 4.99 11.70
CA GLN A 3 -20.36 5.13 13.08
C GLN A 3 -19.89 3.94 13.91
N VAL A 4 -19.35 4.21 15.09
CA VAL A 4 -18.95 3.20 16.07
C VAL A 4 -19.61 3.48 17.40
N SER A 5 -20.17 2.46 18.03
CA SER A 5 -20.64 2.50 19.42
C SER A 5 -20.01 1.39 20.23
N THR A 6 -19.60 1.73 21.45
CA THR A 6 -19.05 0.79 22.42
C THR A 6 -20.04 0.61 23.55
N ASN A 7 -20.24 -0.63 23.98
CA ASN A 7 -21.12 -0.94 25.08
C ASN A 7 -20.27 -1.24 26.35
N GLN A 8 -20.60 -0.61 27.47
CA GLN A 8 -19.86 -0.74 28.73
C GLN A 8 -20.54 -1.71 29.74
N GLY A 9 -21.34 -2.62 29.26
CA GLY A 9 -22.02 -3.59 30.13
C GLY A 9 -21.77 -5.03 29.70
N GLY A 10 -20.84 -5.71 30.32
CA GLY A 10 -20.50 -7.09 30.02
C GLY A 10 -19.14 -7.22 29.31
N GLU A 11 -18.95 -8.21 28.43
CA GLU A 11 -17.74 -8.31 27.63
C GLU A 11 -17.60 -7.08 26.71
N PRO A 12 -16.36 -6.58 26.50
CA PRO A 12 -16.11 -5.39 25.70
C PRO A 12 -16.43 -5.69 24.22
N ALA A 13 -17.68 -5.52 23.84
CA ALA A 13 -18.13 -5.64 22.47
C ALA A 13 -18.37 -4.24 21.91
N ALA A 14 -17.70 -3.93 20.81
CA ALA A 14 -17.97 -2.75 20.01
C ALA A 14 -18.82 -3.14 18.81
N THR A 15 -19.70 -2.24 18.39
CA THR A 15 -20.44 -2.38 17.13
C THR A 15 -20.05 -1.23 16.21
N ALA A 16 -19.65 -1.55 14.98
CA ALA A 16 -19.40 -0.56 13.96
C ALA A 16 -20.41 -0.70 12.82
N THR A 17 -20.89 0.42 12.34
CA THR A 17 -21.72 0.52 11.14
C THR A 17 -20.98 1.31 10.08
N VAL A 18 -20.80 0.72 8.90
CA VAL A 18 -20.08 1.30 7.78
C VAL A 18 -21.04 1.41 6.60
N CYS A 19 -21.08 2.58 5.97
CA CYS A 19 -21.75 2.80 4.69
C CYS A 19 -20.67 3.08 3.64
N LEU A 20 -20.48 2.15 2.70
CA LEU A 20 -19.57 2.27 1.58
C LEU A 20 -20.35 2.64 0.31
N VAL A 21 -19.76 3.50 -0.50
CA VAL A 21 -20.27 3.85 -1.82
C VAL A 21 -19.38 3.19 -2.85
N HIS A 22 -19.95 2.34 -3.66
CA HIS A 22 -19.26 1.69 -4.77
C HIS A 22 -19.01 2.67 -5.92
N THR A 23 -18.08 2.35 -6.81
CA THR A 23 -17.78 3.21 -7.99
C THR A 23 -18.96 3.39 -8.94
N ASP A 24 -19.92 2.46 -8.95
CA ASP A 24 -21.17 2.53 -9.70
C ASP A 24 -22.28 3.33 -8.99
N GLY A 25 -21.98 3.93 -7.83
CA GLY A 25 -22.91 4.73 -7.04
C GLY A 25 -23.80 3.94 -6.09
N ARG A 26 -23.68 2.61 -6.03
CA ARG A 26 -24.42 1.79 -5.05
C ARG A 26 -23.89 2.02 -3.64
N GLU A 27 -24.80 2.19 -2.71
CA GLU A 27 -24.47 2.26 -1.28
C GLU A 27 -24.70 0.90 -0.61
N VAL A 28 -23.71 0.46 0.14
CA VAL A 28 -23.77 -0.77 0.94
C VAL A 28 -23.53 -0.42 2.39
N THR A 29 -24.55 -0.58 3.22
CA THR A 29 -24.46 -0.40 4.68
C THR A 29 -24.37 -1.75 5.36
N ARG A 30 -23.38 -1.93 6.22
CA ARG A 30 -23.21 -3.13 7.04
C ARG A 30 -22.82 -2.74 8.47
N ALA A 31 -23.31 -3.55 9.41
CA ALA A 31 -22.91 -3.46 10.81
C ALA A 31 -22.28 -4.78 11.22
N ALA A 32 -21.25 -4.69 12.06
CA ALA A 32 -20.61 -5.86 12.65
C ALA A 32 -20.09 -5.54 14.06
N THR A 33 -19.89 -6.60 14.83
CA THR A 33 -19.32 -6.53 16.18
C THR A 33 -17.86 -6.98 16.16
N GLY A 34 -17.13 -6.58 17.19
CA GLY A 34 -15.74 -6.99 17.44
C GLY A 34 -15.37 -6.79 18.90
N ASN A 35 -14.22 -7.32 19.32
CA ASN A 35 -13.69 -7.14 20.68
C ASN A 35 -13.29 -5.69 20.98
N GLY A 36 -13.25 -4.84 19.94
CA GLY A 36 -12.98 -3.42 20.04
C GLY A 36 -13.43 -2.66 18.80
N PRO A 37 -13.39 -1.31 18.87
CA PRO A 37 -13.91 -0.47 17.78
C PRO A 37 -13.23 -0.70 16.43
N ILE A 38 -11.92 -0.95 16.43
CA ILE A 38 -11.14 -1.19 15.20
C ILE A 38 -11.53 -2.54 14.58
N GLU A 39 -11.62 -3.59 15.39
CA GLU A 39 -12.02 -4.91 14.91
C GLU A 39 -13.46 -4.91 14.40
N ALA A 40 -14.37 -4.25 15.09
CA ALA A 40 -15.75 -4.08 14.65
C ALA A 40 -15.83 -3.37 13.29
N ALA A 41 -15.02 -2.31 13.10
CA ALA A 41 -14.92 -1.58 11.84
C ALA A 41 -14.40 -2.48 10.69
N PHE A 42 -13.34 -3.25 10.93
CA PHE A 42 -12.79 -4.17 9.93
C PHE A 42 -13.78 -5.27 9.56
N ASN A 43 -14.48 -5.83 10.55
CA ASN A 43 -15.53 -6.83 10.32
C ASN A 43 -16.70 -6.26 9.50
N ALA A 44 -17.10 -5.01 9.75
CA ALA A 44 -18.15 -4.34 8.99
C ALA A 44 -17.71 -4.09 7.53
N ILE A 45 -16.49 -3.63 7.30
CA ILE A 45 -15.93 -3.42 5.96
C ILE A 45 -15.84 -4.76 5.21
N ARG A 46 -15.31 -5.80 5.85
CA ARG A 46 -15.23 -7.15 5.27
C ARG A 46 -16.60 -7.68 4.86
N SER A 47 -17.62 -7.47 5.71
CA SER A 47 -19.00 -7.84 5.40
C SER A 47 -19.59 -7.04 4.25
N ALA A 48 -19.19 -5.78 4.08
CA ALA A 48 -19.69 -4.90 3.02
C ALA A 48 -19.05 -5.22 1.65
N THR A 49 -17.78 -5.58 1.63
CA THR A 49 -17.02 -5.92 0.42
C THR A 49 -17.16 -7.39 0.00
N GLY A 50 -17.51 -8.28 0.94
CA GLY A 50 -17.58 -9.71 0.68
C GLY A 50 -16.22 -10.40 0.54
N ILE A 51 -15.11 -9.68 0.66
CA ILE A 51 -13.76 -10.20 0.52
C ILE A 51 -13.25 -10.65 1.90
N SER A 52 -12.86 -11.92 2.04
CA SER A 52 -12.30 -12.48 3.27
C SER A 52 -10.78 -12.48 3.22
N ALA A 53 -10.17 -11.29 3.26
CA ALA A 53 -8.73 -11.16 3.41
C ALA A 53 -8.31 -11.30 4.87
N ARG A 54 -7.14 -11.92 5.10
CA ARG A 54 -6.54 -12.03 6.42
C ARG A 54 -5.77 -10.76 6.76
N LEU A 55 -6.05 -10.19 7.91
CA LEU A 55 -5.22 -9.12 8.47
C LEU A 55 -3.88 -9.73 8.91
N ALA A 56 -2.81 -9.37 8.23
CA ALA A 56 -1.47 -9.86 8.51
C ALA A 56 -0.70 -8.93 9.44
N ASP A 57 -0.92 -7.61 9.29
CA ASP A 57 -0.30 -6.60 10.14
C ASP A 57 -1.18 -5.36 10.26
N PHE A 58 -1.14 -4.74 11.42
CA PHE A 58 -1.81 -3.47 11.71
C PHE A 58 -0.97 -2.64 12.66
N SER A 59 -0.63 -1.45 12.26
CA SER A 59 0.09 -0.50 13.09
C SER A 59 -0.53 0.89 13.03
N VAL A 60 -0.44 1.60 14.15
CA VAL A 60 -0.89 2.99 14.27
C VAL A 60 0.24 3.82 14.86
N ARG A 61 0.48 4.98 14.27
CA ARG A 61 1.44 5.96 14.77
C ARG A 61 0.79 7.34 14.80
N SER A 62 1.23 8.17 15.72
CA SER A 62 0.85 9.58 15.77
C SER A 62 1.81 10.41 14.93
N ILE A 63 1.26 11.29 14.11
CA ILE A 63 2.01 12.26 13.31
C ILE A 63 1.63 13.65 13.78
N GLY A 64 2.62 14.45 14.20
CA GLY A 64 2.43 15.76 14.77
C GLY A 64 2.57 15.76 16.28
N ALA A 65 2.42 16.94 16.88
CA ALA A 65 2.53 17.17 18.31
C ALA A 65 1.29 17.91 18.83
N GLY A 66 0.92 17.62 20.09
CA GLY A 66 -0.21 18.28 20.75
C GLY A 66 -1.57 17.73 20.36
N ILE A 67 -2.59 18.56 20.52
CA ILE A 67 -4.00 18.19 20.31
C ILE A 67 -4.37 18.03 18.81
N ASP A 68 -3.53 18.54 17.91
CA ASP A 68 -3.70 18.43 16.46
C ASP A 68 -2.96 17.23 15.86
N ALA A 69 -2.42 16.34 16.71
CA ALA A 69 -1.77 15.12 16.24
C ALA A 69 -2.76 14.23 15.50
N GLN A 70 -2.37 13.83 14.29
CA GLN A 70 -3.16 12.89 13.47
C GLN A 70 -2.69 11.45 13.71
N GLY A 71 -3.65 10.53 13.80
CA GLY A 71 -3.38 9.11 13.74
C GLY A 71 -3.13 8.67 12.31
N TRP A 72 -2.02 7.98 12.09
CA TRP A 72 -1.70 7.32 10.83
C TRP A 72 -1.72 5.82 11.03
N ALA A 73 -2.53 5.14 10.25
CA ALA A 73 -2.66 3.69 10.30
C ALA A 73 -2.09 3.05 9.04
N ASP A 74 -1.39 1.95 9.23
CA ASP A 74 -0.91 1.09 8.15
C ASP A 74 -1.50 -0.32 8.35
N VAL A 75 -1.98 -0.91 7.28
CA VAL A 75 -2.63 -2.23 7.26
C VAL A 75 -1.96 -3.09 6.19
N ARG A 76 -1.71 -4.36 6.52
CA ARG A 76 -1.33 -5.37 5.54
C ARG A 76 -2.36 -6.49 5.52
N LEU A 77 -2.88 -6.77 4.33
CA LEU A 77 -3.83 -7.85 4.09
C LEU A 77 -3.20 -8.92 3.21
N ASP A 78 -3.41 -10.17 3.60
CA ASP A 78 -3.06 -11.34 2.80
C ASP A 78 -4.35 -12.01 2.30
N TRP A 79 -4.40 -12.28 1.00
CA TRP A 79 -5.51 -12.99 0.36
C TRP A 79 -5.00 -13.89 -0.76
N SER A 80 -5.21 -15.21 -0.62
CA SER A 80 -4.63 -16.19 -1.53
C SER A 80 -3.09 -16.03 -1.61
N ALA A 81 -2.55 -15.80 -2.80
CA ALA A 81 -1.11 -15.54 -3.02
C ALA A 81 -0.75 -14.04 -3.03
N LEU A 82 -1.72 -13.16 -2.79
CA LEU A 82 -1.53 -11.70 -2.82
C LEU A 82 -1.33 -11.14 -1.41
N SER A 83 -0.38 -10.23 -1.29
CA SER A 83 -0.23 -9.36 -0.12
C SER A 83 -0.33 -7.91 -0.56
N VAL A 84 -1.14 -7.14 0.13
CA VAL A 84 -1.36 -5.72 -0.15
C VAL A 84 -1.20 -4.89 1.11
N HIS A 85 -0.76 -3.66 0.92
CA HIS A 85 -0.66 -2.67 1.97
C HIS A 85 -1.64 -1.55 1.69
N GLY A 86 -2.27 -1.05 2.74
CA GLY A 86 -3.08 0.15 2.73
C GLY A 86 -2.69 1.08 3.86
N SER A 87 -2.92 2.36 3.68
CA SER A 87 -2.64 3.37 4.69
C SER A 87 -3.76 4.41 4.75
N GLY A 88 -3.94 4.98 5.93
CA GLY A 88 -4.95 6.01 6.15
C GLY A 88 -4.57 6.92 7.31
N GLY A 89 -4.91 8.19 7.19
CA GLY A 89 -4.67 9.19 8.21
C GLY A 89 -5.98 9.87 8.62
N ALA A 90 -6.17 10.07 9.91
CA ALA A 90 -7.29 10.84 10.45
C ALA A 90 -6.99 11.29 11.89
N THR A 91 -7.77 12.25 12.39
CA THR A 91 -7.70 12.65 13.79
C THR A 91 -8.18 11.53 14.71
N ASP A 92 -9.19 10.77 14.28
CA ASP A 92 -9.69 9.58 14.98
C ASP A 92 -8.94 8.33 14.50
N VAL A 93 -8.34 7.59 15.44
CA VAL A 93 -7.54 6.39 15.18
C VAL A 93 -8.38 5.25 14.59
N VAL A 94 -9.64 5.14 15.00
CA VAL A 94 -10.55 4.10 14.45
C VAL A 94 -10.87 4.39 13.00
N PHE A 95 -11.12 5.67 12.69
CA PHE A 95 -11.35 6.10 11.33
C PHE A 95 -10.10 5.98 10.46
N ALA A 96 -8.92 6.32 10.99
CA ALA A 96 -7.63 6.10 10.31
C ALA A 96 -7.43 4.62 9.96
N GLY A 97 -7.67 3.73 10.93
CA GLY A 97 -7.61 2.28 10.73
C GLY A 97 -8.61 1.77 9.69
N ALA A 98 -9.86 2.22 9.75
CA ALA A 98 -10.90 1.86 8.78
C ALA A 98 -10.54 2.32 7.36
N SER A 99 -9.99 3.53 7.23
CA SER A 99 -9.53 4.09 5.95
C SER A 99 -8.36 3.30 5.37
N ALA A 100 -7.36 2.94 6.21
CA ALA A 100 -6.23 2.11 5.81
C ALA A 100 -6.68 0.72 5.35
N TYR A 101 -7.63 0.12 6.08
CA TYR A 101 -8.18 -1.19 5.72
C TYR A 101 -8.93 -1.14 4.39
N LEU A 102 -9.73 -0.10 4.16
CA LEU A 102 -10.48 0.10 2.91
C LEU A 102 -9.53 0.36 1.72
N ASP A 103 -8.45 1.13 1.92
CA ASP A 103 -7.41 1.33 0.89
C ASP A 103 -6.75 0.00 0.52
N ALA A 104 -6.41 -0.84 1.50
CA ALA A 104 -5.87 -2.18 1.25
C ALA A 104 -6.87 -3.06 0.48
N MET A 105 -8.16 -3.02 0.84
CA MET A 105 -9.20 -3.80 0.16
C MET A 105 -9.38 -3.36 -1.30
N ASN A 106 -9.39 -2.06 -1.58
CA ASN A 106 -9.47 -1.53 -2.94
C ASN A 106 -8.27 -1.97 -3.79
N ARG A 107 -7.07 -1.95 -3.21
CA ARG A 107 -5.85 -2.44 -3.89
C ARG A 107 -5.90 -3.94 -4.15
N LEU A 108 -6.48 -4.70 -3.23
CA LEU A 108 -6.65 -6.14 -3.38
C LEU A 108 -7.61 -6.44 -4.54
N GLU A 109 -8.76 -5.77 -4.59
CA GLU A 109 -9.75 -5.92 -5.64
C GLU A 109 -9.18 -5.58 -7.03
N ASN A 110 -8.45 -4.47 -7.13
CA ASN A 110 -7.78 -4.08 -8.38
C ASN A 110 -6.71 -5.11 -8.83
N LYS A 111 -5.95 -5.68 -7.89
CA LYS A 111 -4.95 -6.71 -8.23
C LYS A 111 -5.59 -8.03 -8.62
N SER A 112 -6.68 -8.43 -7.97
CA SER A 112 -7.38 -9.66 -8.32
C SER A 112 -8.03 -9.55 -9.70
N ALA A 113 -8.63 -8.42 -10.02
CA ALA A 113 -9.19 -8.14 -11.34
C ALA A 113 -8.14 -8.14 -12.45
N ALA A 114 -6.92 -7.66 -12.16
CA ALA A 114 -5.80 -7.69 -13.12
C ALA A 114 -5.26 -9.12 -13.39
N GLN A 115 -5.40 -10.04 -12.43
CA GLN A 115 -5.00 -11.44 -12.60
C GLN A 115 -6.05 -12.27 -13.34
N ASP A 116 -7.30 -11.85 -13.34
CA ASP A 116 -8.41 -12.53 -14.02
C ASP A 116 -8.57 -12.06 -15.49
N SER A 117 -7.80 -11.03 -15.92
CA SER A 117 -7.72 -10.63 -17.32
C SER A 117 -6.80 -11.61 -18.07
N PRO A 118 -7.28 -12.34 -19.09
CA PRO A 118 -6.41 -13.19 -19.89
C PRO A 118 -5.34 -12.30 -20.54
N GLU A 119 -4.10 -12.65 -20.27
CA GLU A 119 -2.89 -12.08 -20.86
C GLU A 119 -3.07 -11.97 -22.37
N GLN A 120 -3.31 -10.76 -22.86
CA GLN A 120 -3.14 -10.50 -24.29
C GLN A 120 -1.63 -10.62 -24.57
N PRO A 121 -1.21 -11.60 -25.38
CA PRO A 121 0.18 -11.67 -25.76
C PRO A 121 0.53 -10.37 -26.50
N SER A 122 1.40 -9.57 -25.89
CA SER A 122 2.04 -8.44 -26.54
C SER A 122 2.65 -8.92 -27.83
N ALA A 123 2.00 -8.56 -28.94
CA ALA A 123 2.57 -8.74 -30.28
C ALA A 123 3.91 -8.00 -30.32
N ALA A 124 4.97 -8.76 -30.38
CA ALA A 124 6.30 -8.25 -30.70
C ALA A 124 6.21 -7.53 -32.06
N PRO A 125 6.78 -6.35 -32.23
CA PRO A 125 6.94 -5.79 -33.59
C PRO A 125 7.97 -6.64 -34.32
N ALA A 126 7.49 -7.25 -35.40
CA ALA A 126 8.28 -7.98 -36.36
C ALA A 126 9.41 -7.10 -36.92
N GLY A 127 10.54 -7.73 -37.09
CA GLY A 127 11.79 -7.15 -37.53
C GLY A 127 11.68 -6.34 -38.83
N GLN A 128 12.46 -5.31 -38.88
CA GLN A 128 12.93 -4.78 -40.14
C GLN A 128 14.42 -5.11 -40.25
N ASP A 129 14.63 -6.12 -41.07
CA ASP A 129 15.86 -6.45 -41.75
C ASP A 129 16.24 -5.25 -42.63
N VAL A 130 17.38 -4.68 -42.42
CA VAL A 130 18.09 -3.89 -43.43
C VAL A 130 19.54 -4.31 -43.37
N SER A 131 19.86 -5.09 -44.39
CA SER A 131 21.17 -5.52 -44.78
C SER A 131 22.15 -4.38 -45.06
N ASP A 132 23.32 -4.54 -44.53
CA ASP A 132 24.70 -4.29 -44.97
C ASP A 132 25.01 -3.68 -46.37
N PRO A 133 26.23 -3.29 -46.72
CA PRO A 133 27.54 -3.41 -46.05
C PRO A 133 28.49 -2.20 -46.23
N ASP A 134 29.65 -2.34 -45.60
CA ASP A 134 30.95 -1.82 -46.02
C ASP A 134 31.44 -0.48 -45.44
N THR A 135 32.39 -0.56 -44.59
CA THR A 135 33.76 -0.03 -44.65
C THR A 135 34.44 0.00 -43.29
N ALA A 136 35.40 -0.87 -43.10
CA ALA A 136 36.51 -0.74 -42.15
C ALA A 136 37.71 -0.05 -42.87
N PRO A 137 38.85 0.27 -42.30
CA PRO A 137 39.29 0.41 -40.91
C PRO A 137 40.11 1.70 -40.61
N ALA A 138 40.43 1.99 -39.39
CA ALA A 138 41.74 2.48 -39.00
C ALA A 138 41.86 2.71 -37.45
N THR A 139 42.68 1.93 -36.85
CA THR A 139 43.46 2.18 -35.61
C THR A 139 44.73 2.97 -35.99
N PRO A 140 45.56 3.58 -35.12
CA PRO A 140 45.76 3.38 -33.70
C PRO A 140 46.23 4.61 -32.87
N ALA A 141 46.45 4.33 -31.58
CA ALA A 141 47.48 4.91 -30.70
C ALA A 141 47.20 6.28 -30.04
N ASP A 142 47.21 6.43 -28.78
CA ASP A 142 48.33 6.57 -27.89
C ASP A 142 47.88 6.77 -26.45
N ALA A 143 48.42 6.03 -25.54
CA ALA A 143 48.54 6.36 -24.13
C ALA A 143 49.90 7.05 -23.96
N PRO A 144 50.33 7.62 -22.86
CA PRO A 144 49.98 7.41 -21.44
C PRO A 144 50.10 8.67 -20.55
N SER A 145 49.81 8.53 -19.27
CA SER A 145 50.60 9.04 -18.17
C SER A 145 49.82 9.45 -16.94
N ASP A 146 49.85 8.62 -15.97
CA ASP A 146 49.92 8.92 -14.55
C ASP A 146 51.17 9.79 -14.21
N PRO A 147 51.39 10.51 -13.12
CA PRO A 147 51.13 10.06 -11.76
C PRO A 147 50.90 11.15 -10.66
N ALA A 148 50.54 10.64 -9.51
CA ALA A 148 51.09 11.01 -8.21
C ALA A 148 50.43 12.06 -7.31
N ALA A 149 49.98 11.54 -6.22
CA ALA A 149 50.40 11.83 -4.85
C ALA A 149 49.87 13.08 -4.12
N GLY A 150 49.33 12.81 -2.95
CA GLY A 150 49.26 13.82 -1.92
C GLY A 150 48.22 13.62 -0.83
N THR A 151 48.34 12.60 0.00
CA THR A 151 48.04 12.69 1.43
C THR A 151 49.20 13.43 2.13
N PRO A 152 49.08 13.95 3.35
CA PRO A 152 48.21 13.58 4.47
C PRO A 152 47.83 14.71 5.46
N SER A 153 47.01 14.34 6.43
CA SER A 153 47.25 14.62 7.85
C SER A 153 46.58 15.80 8.55
N LYS A 154 45.89 15.40 9.58
CA LYS A 154 46.05 15.75 11.00
C LYS A 154 45.17 16.86 11.59
N ALA A 155 44.30 16.34 12.43
CA ALA A 155 44.26 16.61 13.87
C ALA A 155 43.69 17.92 14.38
N MET A 156 42.71 17.73 15.17
CA MET A 156 42.70 17.96 16.64
C MET A 156 42.13 19.29 17.11
N THR A 157 41.15 19.15 17.98
CA THR A 157 40.97 19.86 19.26
C THR A 157 40.20 21.20 19.24
N ALA A 158 39.08 21.20 19.80
CA ALA A 158 38.60 21.72 21.08
C ALA A 158 37.10 21.52 21.19
#